data_b4d633eecaac5088ba4ddf3d0fbf850b
#
_entry.id   b4d633eecaac5088ba4ddf3d0fbf850b
#
_cell.length_a   1.000
_cell.length_b   1.000
_cell.length_c   1.000
_cell.angle_alpha   90.00
_cell.angle_beta   90.00
_cell.angle_gamma   90.00
#
_symmetry.space_group_name_H-M   'P 1'
#
loop_
_entity.id
_entity.type
_entity.pdbx_description
1 polymer ?
#
loop_
_entity_poly.entity_id
_entity_poly.type
_entity_poly.pdbx_seq_one_letter_code
_entity_poly.pdbx_strand_id
1 'polypeptide(L)'
;MKLGQGITTVVGPNGCGKTNIVDAIRWVLGEQKYRVLRSGKMEDVIFNGAEGTKPLGVCEVSMTVHNNAGKLPIEYNDIEIARRIYRSGDSEYYLNKTQCRLKDIMDLFMDTGMGVDAYSVIELKMIEQILSEMADDRRKMFEE
;
A
#
# COMPACT_ATOMS: atom_id res chain seq x y z
N MET A 1 5.90 9.78 -8.04
CA MET A 1 5.38 10.96 -7.31
C MET A 1 6.33 11.24 -6.16
N LYS A 2 6.68 12.50 -5.87
CA LYS A 2 7.47 12.86 -4.68
C LYS A 2 6.53 13.48 -3.66
N LEU A 3 6.57 12.99 -2.42
CA LEU A 3 5.89 13.58 -1.29
C LEU A 3 6.91 14.43 -0.51
N GLY A 4 6.61 15.70 -0.29
CA GLY A 4 7.46 16.60 0.50
C GLY A 4 7.25 16.41 2.00
N GLN A 5 8.00 17.17 2.80
CA GLN A 5 7.76 17.26 4.24
C GLN A 5 6.44 18.00 4.51
N GLY A 6 5.74 17.61 5.58
CA GLY A 6 4.46 18.21 5.97
C GLY A 6 3.26 17.51 5.30
N ILE A 7 2.22 18.29 5.00
CA ILE A 7 0.95 17.75 4.44
C ILE A 7 0.97 17.88 2.92
N THR A 8 0.71 16.76 2.24
CA THR A 8 0.51 16.71 0.79
C THR A 8 -0.93 16.35 0.48
N THR A 9 -1.62 17.14 -0.33
CA THR A 9 -3.00 16.90 -0.75
C THR A 9 -3.05 16.50 -2.22
N VAL A 10 -3.74 15.39 -2.52
CA VAL A 10 -4.00 14.93 -3.89
C VAL A 10 -5.44 15.22 -4.24
N VAL A 11 -5.66 16.10 -5.22
CA VAL A 11 -6.99 16.52 -5.67
C VAL A 11 -7.24 16.13 -7.12
N GLY A 12 -8.50 15.95 -7.47
CA GLY A 12 -8.91 15.61 -8.84
C GLY A 12 -10.38 15.14 -8.89
N PRO A 13 -10.98 15.01 -10.09
CA PRO A 13 -12.35 14.54 -10.26
C PRO A 13 -12.51 13.07 -9.81
N ASN A 14 -13.78 12.62 -9.70
CA ASN A 14 -14.06 11.21 -9.41
C ASN A 14 -13.57 10.33 -10.56
N GLY A 15 -13.02 9.15 -10.21
CA GLY A 15 -12.49 8.20 -11.20
C GLY A 15 -11.08 8.49 -11.73
N CYS A 16 -10.41 9.60 -11.35
CA CYS A 16 -9.07 9.93 -11.86
C CYS A 16 -7.92 9.16 -11.18
N GLY A 17 -8.22 8.18 -10.32
CA GLY A 17 -7.19 7.32 -9.72
C GLY A 17 -6.61 7.78 -8.38
N LYS A 18 -7.21 8.77 -7.69
CA LYS A 18 -6.72 9.21 -6.36
C LYS A 18 -6.58 8.07 -5.37
N THR A 19 -7.58 7.21 -5.28
CA THR A 19 -7.59 6.06 -4.37
C THR A 19 -6.57 5.00 -4.78
N ASN A 20 -6.24 4.87 -6.07
CA ASN A 20 -5.22 3.94 -6.54
C ASN A 20 -3.83 4.27 -5.96
N ILE A 21 -3.56 5.52 -5.59
CA ILE A 21 -2.32 5.91 -4.92
C ILE A 21 -2.26 5.29 -3.52
N VAL A 22 -3.36 5.36 -2.77
CA VAL A 22 -3.47 4.75 -1.44
C VAL A 22 -3.36 3.23 -1.53
N ASP A 23 -4.07 2.62 -2.49
CA ASP A 23 -4.00 1.18 -2.73
C ASP A 23 -2.57 0.73 -3.09
N ALA A 24 -1.85 1.51 -3.91
CA ALA A 24 -0.47 1.23 -4.27
C ALA A 24 0.47 1.27 -3.05
N ILE A 25 0.29 2.25 -2.15
CA ILE A 25 1.06 2.35 -0.91
C ILE A 25 0.79 1.14 -0.02
N ARG A 26 -0.48 0.78 0.21
CA ARG A 26 -0.85 -0.40 0.99
C ARG A 26 -0.26 -1.68 0.39
N TRP A 27 -0.38 -1.80 -0.92
CA TRP A 27 0.06 -2.99 -1.64
C TRP A 27 1.57 -3.20 -1.54
N VAL A 28 2.38 -2.15 -1.71
CA VAL A 28 3.85 -2.25 -1.62
C VAL A 28 4.32 -2.49 -0.19
N LEU A 29 3.57 -2.02 0.82
CA LEU A 29 3.84 -2.28 2.24
C LEU A 29 3.46 -3.69 2.70
N GLY A 30 2.78 -4.48 1.84
CA GLY A 30 2.55 -5.89 2.12
C GLY A 30 1.09 -6.33 2.17
N GLU A 31 0.12 -5.48 1.83
CA GLU A 31 -1.29 -5.87 1.82
C GLU A 31 -1.53 -7.10 0.93
N GLN A 32 -2.12 -8.16 1.51
CA GLN A 32 -2.43 -9.41 0.84
C GLN A 32 -3.93 -9.57 0.54
N LYS A 33 -4.78 -8.79 1.21
CA LYS A 33 -6.22 -8.87 1.05
C LYS A 33 -6.62 -8.08 -0.20
N TYR A 34 -6.81 -8.76 -1.33
CA TYR A 34 -7.24 -8.13 -2.59
C TYR A 34 -8.52 -7.32 -2.46
N ARG A 35 -9.43 -7.68 -1.53
CA ARG A 35 -10.67 -6.94 -1.25
C ARG A 35 -10.40 -5.54 -0.70
N VAL A 36 -9.34 -5.36 0.09
CA VAL A 36 -8.90 -4.05 0.59
C VAL A 36 -8.44 -3.18 -0.58
N LEU A 37 -7.88 -3.78 -1.63
CA LEU A 37 -7.51 -3.12 -2.87
C LEU A 37 -8.67 -3.00 -3.86
N ARG A 38 -9.91 -3.28 -3.43
CA ARG A 38 -11.12 -3.22 -4.24
C ARG A 38 -11.09 -4.06 -5.51
N SER A 39 -10.32 -5.15 -5.47
CA SER A 39 -10.11 -6.10 -6.56
C SER A 39 -10.85 -7.41 -6.30
N GLY A 40 -11.19 -8.15 -7.35
CA GLY A 40 -11.76 -9.50 -7.26
C GLY A 40 -10.70 -10.55 -6.94
N LYS A 41 -9.49 -10.33 -7.43
CA LYS A 41 -8.28 -11.12 -7.18
C LYS A 41 -7.05 -10.21 -7.26
N MET A 42 -5.89 -10.68 -6.82
CA MET A 42 -4.69 -9.83 -6.74
C MET A 42 -4.19 -9.37 -8.13
N GLU A 43 -4.32 -10.21 -9.15
CA GLU A 43 -3.89 -9.89 -10.53
C GLU A 43 -4.74 -8.80 -11.20
N ASP A 44 -5.92 -8.48 -10.64
CA ASP A 44 -6.79 -7.42 -11.17
C ASP A 44 -6.19 -6.00 -10.98
N VAL A 45 -5.13 -5.86 -10.17
CA VAL A 45 -4.37 -4.60 -10.08
C VAL A 45 -3.58 -4.31 -11.36
N ILE A 46 -3.35 -5.32 -12.22
CA ILE A 46 -2.66 -5.17 -13.49
C ILE A 46 -3.62 -4.52 -14.49
N PHE A 47 -3.14 -3.49 -15.19
CA PHE A 47 -3.94 -2.81 -16.20
C PHE A 47 -4.43 -3.76 -17.29
N ASN A 48 -5.75 -3.86 -17.45
CA ASN A 48 -6.42 -4.77 -18.39
C ASN A 48 -6.58 -4.21 -19.81
N GLY A 49 -6.01 -3.02 -20.04
CA GLY A 49 -6.19 -2.32 -21.32
C GLY A 49 -7.39 -1.36 -21.29
N ALA A 50 -7.46 -0.54 -22.32
CA ALA A 50 -8.57 0.37 -22.60
C ALA A 50 -8.70 0.48 -24.13
N GLU A 51 -9.68 1.23 -24.62
CA GLU A 51 -9.83 1.48 -26.05
C GLU A 51 -8.50 2.04 -26.62
N GLY A 52 -7.95 1.35 -27.61
CA GLY A 52 -6.65 1.69 -28.23
C GLY A 52 -5.40 1.34 -27.42
N THR A 53 -5.52 0.78 -26.22
CA THR A 53 -4.37 0.43 -25.36
C THR A 53 -4.41 -1.03 -24.96
N LYS A 54 -3.30 -1.76 -25.22
CA LYS A 54 -3.20 -3.19 -24.89
C LYS A 54 -3.09 -3.42 -23.38
N PRO A 55 -3.55 -4.58 -22.87
CA PRO A 55 -3.33 -4.98 -21.49
C PRO A 55 -1.85 -5.17 -21.19
N LEU A 56 -1.43 -4.91 -19.96
CA LEU A 56 -0.08 -5.14 -19.48
C LEU A 56 0.07 -6.55 -18.90
N GLY A 57 1.30 -7.06 -18.87
CA GLY A 57 1.64 -8.38 -18.30
C GLY A 57 2.03 -8.33 -16.83
N VAL A 58 2.35 -7.15 -16.32
CA VAL A 58 2.91 -6.94 -14.98
C VAL A 58 2.42 -5.62 -14.41
N CYS A 59 2.25 -5.57 -13.09
CA CYS A 59 2.12 -4.35 -12.31
C CYS A 59 3.30 -4.27 -11.35
N GLU A 60 3.88 -3.09 -11.22
CA GLU A 60 4.95 -2.79 -10.28
C GLU A 60 4.66 -1.51 -9.52
N VAL A 61 4.89 -1.53 -8.22
CA VAL A 61 4.93 -0.35 -7.38
C VAL A 61 6.26 -0.32 -6.66
N SER A 62 6.97 0.80 -6.73
CA SER A 62 8.14 1.06 -5.90
C SER A 62 7.93 2.30 -5.04
N MET A 63 8.43 2.27 -3.82
CA MET A 63 8.37 3.35 -2.85
C MET A 63 9.73 3.52 -2.20
N THR A 64 10.22 4.76 -2.18
CA THR A 64 11.45 5.11 -1.46
C THR A 64 11.09 5.82 -0.17
N VAL A 65 11.58 5.30 0.95
CA VAL A 65 11.43 5.87 2.28
C VAL A 65 12.77 6.49 2.71
N HIS A 66 12.73 7.76 3.11
CA HIS A 66 13.90 8.45 3.65
C HIS A 66 14.04 8.15 5.16
N ASN A 67 15.09 7.44 5.54
CA ASN A 67 15.36 7.01 6.91
C ASN A 67 16.32 7.96 7.66
N ASN A 68 16.29 9.25 7.35
CA ASN A 68 17.20 10.24 7.94
C ASN A 68 17.10 10.33 9.48
N ALA A 69 15.99 9.90 10.07
CA ALA A 69 15.76 9.87 11.50
C ALA A 69 16.16 8.53 12.15
N GLY A 70 16.68 7.56 11.39
CA GLY A 70 17.08 6.24 11.91
C GLY A 70 15.93 5.42 12.51
N LYS A 71 14.69 5.63 12.06
CA LYS A 71 13.51 4.92 12.56
C LYS A 71 13.41 3.48 12.07
N LEU A 72 13.98 3.21 10.90
CA LEU A 72 14.05 1.86 10.35
C LEU A 72 15.35 1.19 10.79
N PRO A 73 15.35 -0.10 11.15
CA PRO A 73 16.50 -0.83 11.66
C PRO A 73 17.48 -1.24 10.54
N ILE A 74 17.80 -0.31 9.67
CA ILE A 74 18.72 -0.46 8.53
C ILE A 74 19.63 0.77 8.45
N GLU A 75 20.90 0.56 8.15
CA GLU A 75 21.92 1.62 8.07
C GLU A 75 21.83 2.51 6.82
N TYR A 76 20.85 2.30 5.95
CA TYR A 76 20.65 3.09 4.73
C TYR A 76 19.79 4.32 5.00
N ASN A 77 20.20 5.45 4.42
CA ASN A 77 19.41 6.69 4.47
C ASN A 77 18.17 6.64 3.57
N ASP A 78 18.27 5.94 2.43
CA ASP A 78 17.17 5.73 1.50
C ASP A 78 16.93 4.22 1.36
N ILE A 79 15.69 3.84 1.56
CA ILE A 79 15.24 2.45 1.47
C ILE A 79 14.19 2.38 0.38
N GLU A 80 14.52 1.68 -0.72
CA GLU A 80 13.58 1.41 -1.79
C GLU A 80 12.94 0.04 -1.56
N ILE A 81 11.63 0.01 -1.45
CA ILE A 81 10.85 -1.22 -1.47
C ILE A 81 10.06 -1.27 -2.76
N ALA A 82 10.00 -2.45 -3.39
CA ALA A 82 9.22 -2.65 -4.59
C ALA A 82 8.49 -3.99 -4.55
N ARG A 83 7.31 -4.00 -5.15
CA ARG A 83 6.52 -5.22 -5.35
C ARG A 83 6.08 -5.31 -6.79
N ARG A 84 6.19 -6.50 -7.37
CA ARG A 84 5.70 -6.86 -8.70
C ARG A 84 4.67 -7.97 -8.61
N ILE A 85 3.71 -7.95 -9.50
CA ILE A 85 2.81 -9.07 -9.74
C ILE A 85 2.66 -9.29 -11.24
N TYR A 86 2.67 -10.55 -11.61
CA TYR A 86 2.50 -11.01 -12.99
C TYR A 86 1.10 -11.58 -13.21
N ARG A 87 0.68 -11.68 -14.46
CA ARG A 87 -0.60 -12.31 -14.84
C ARG A 87 -0.71 -13.78 -14.46
N SER A 88 0.42 -14.45 -14.23
CA SER A 88 0.48 -15.80 -13.67
C SER A 88 0.00 -15.90 -12.22
N GLY A 89 -0.09 -14.74 -11.50
CA GLY A 89 -0.36 -14.67 -10.07
C GLY A 89 0.92 -14.62 -9.22
N ASP A 90 2.09 -14.81 -9.84
CA ASP A 90 3.36 -14.74 -9.13
C ASP A 90 3.65 -13.31 -8.65
N SER A 91 4.08 -13.19 -7.39
CA SER A 91 4.47 -11.92 -6.78
C SER A 91 5.93 -11.94 -6.36
N GLU A 92 6.64 -10.86 -6.64
CA GLU A 92 8.03 -10.64 -6.26
C GLU A 92 8.15 -9.39 -5.40
N TYR A 93 9.06 -9.45 -4.43
CA TYR A 93 9.33 -8.37 -3.50
C TYR A 93 10.81 -8.00 -3.55
N TYR A 94 11.11 -6.71 -3.43
CA TYR A 94 12.48 -6.21 -3.51
C TYR A 94 12.73 -5.18 -2.41
N LEU A 95 13.91 -5.26 -1.83
CA LEU A 95 14.46 -4.30 -0.88
C LEU A 95 15.80 -3.79 -1.45
N ASN A 96 15.91 -2.50 -1.72
CA ASN A 96 17.07 -1.90 -2.39
C ASN A 96 17.51 -2.69 -3.63
N LYS A 97 16.53 -3.06 -4.49
CA LYS A 97 16.71 -3.85 -5.73
C LYS A 97 17.14 -5.30 -5.53
N THR A 98 17.30 -5.76 -4.29
CA THR A 98 17.58 -7.16 -3.97
C THR A 98 16.25 -7.87 -3.71
N GLN A 99 16.04 -9.01 -4.34
CA GLN A 99 14.83 -9.81 -4.11
C GLN A 99 14.80 -10.31 -2.66
N CYS A 100 13.64 -10.19 -2.02
CA CYS A 100 13.41 -10.55 -0.64
C CYS A 100 12.04 -11.22 -0.46
N ARG A 101 11.72 -11.63 0.75
CA ARG A 101 10.39 -12.18 1.07
C ARG A 101 9.48 -11.06 1.58
N LEU A 102 8.18 -11.25 1.43
CA LEU A 102 7.18 -10.35 2.02
C LEU A 102 7.44 -10.12 3.51
N LYS A 103 7.77 -11.19 4.25
CA LYS A 103 8.04 -11.10 5.68
C LYS A 103 9.19 -10.13 5.99
N ASP A 104 10.23 -10.10 5.16
CA ASP A 104 11.38 -9.22 5.37
C ASP A 104 10.98 -7.72 5.27
N ILE A 105 10.00 -7.40 4.40
CA ILE A 105 9.41 -6.07 4.31
C ILE A 105 8.51 -5.79 5.53
N MET A 106 7.67 -6.73 5.92
CA MET A 106 6.77 -6.55 7.07
C MET A 106 7.56 -6.34 8.36
N ASP A 107 8.59 -7.17 8.60
CA ASP A 107 9.46 -7.06 9.76
C ASP A 107 10.18 -5.70 9.82
N LEU A 108 10.59 -5.17 8.65
CA LEU A 108 11.23 -3.86 8.55
C LEU A 108 10.34 -2.72 9.06
N PHE A 109 9.04 -2.81 8.84
CA PHE A 109 8.08 -1.76 9.21
C PHE A 109 7.33 -2.03 10.51
N MET A 110 7.48 -3.21 11.13
CA MET A 110 6.68 -3.67 12.28
C MET A 110 6.65 -2.66 13.44
N ASP A 111 7.81 -2.09 13.79
CA ASP A 111 7.92 -1.19 14.95
C ASP A 111 7.86 0.30 14.58
N THR A 112 7.61 0.63 13.31
CA THR A 112 7.67 2.02 12.83
C THR A 112 6.31 2.72 12.79
N GLY A 113 5.22 1.97 13.01
CA GLY A 113 3.86 2.44 12.80
C GLY A 113 3.49 2.66 11.32
N MET A 114 4.31 2.15 10.38
CA MET A 114 4.09 2.25 8.92
C MET A 114 3.68 0.92 8.28
N GLY A 115 3.56 -0.16 9.04
CA GLY A 115 3.16 -1.49 8.55
C GLY A 115 1.71 -1.55 8.06
N VAL A 116 1.34 -2.69 7.48
CA VAL A 116 -0.01 -2.95 6.92
C VAL A 116 -1.09 -2.85 7.99
N ASP A 117 -0.77 -3.29 9.20
CA ASP A 117 -1.67 -3.27 10.36
C ASP A 117 -1.58 -1.96 11.16
N ALA A 118 -0.72 -1.01 10.73
CA ALA A 118 -0.61 0.28 11.39
C ALA A 118 -1.74 1.20 10.93
N TYR A 119 -2.29 1.99 11.83
CA TYR A 119 -3.27 3.05 11.57
C TYR A 119 -2.74 4.19 10.68
N SER A 120 -1.72 3.90 9.85
CA SER A 120 -1.09 4.87 8.96
C SER A 120 -1.95 5.21 7.75
N VAL A 121 -2.92 4.35 7.40
CA VAL A 121 -3.88 4.62 6.32
C VAL A 121 -5.30 4.63 6.89
N ILE A 122 -5.84 5.83 7.08
CA ILE A 122 -7.20 6.03 7.60
C ILE A 122 -8.15 6.18 6.41
N GLU A 123 -9.13 5.27 6.31
CA GLU A 123 -10.22 5.38 5.35
C GLU A 123 -11.41 6.13 5.95
N LEU A 124 -12.18 6.80 5.09
CA LEU A 124 -13.42 7.46 5.52
C LEU A 124 -14.36 6.49 6.25
N LYS A 125 -14.44 5.23 5.78
CA LYS A 125 -15.23 4.18 6.41
C LYS A 125 -14.80 3.88 7.83
N MET A 126 -13.49 3.91 8.15
CA MET A 126 -12.99 3.75 9.52
C MET A 126 -13.43 4.91 10.40
N ILE A 127 -13.41 6.13 9.86
CA ILE A 127 -13.91 7.31 10.58
C ILE A 127 -15.41 7.18 10.84
N GLU A 128 -16.19 6.75 9.87
CA GLU A 128 -17.62 6.49 10.02
C GLU A 128 -17.90 5.44 11.09
N GLN A 129 -17.10 4.39 11.17
CA GLN A 129 -17.20 3.36 12.23
C GLN A 129 -16.88 3.93 13.60
N ILE A 130 -15.84 4.77 13.73
CA ILE A 130 -15.50 5.44 15.01
C ILE A 130 -16.62 6.36 15.46
N LEU A 131 -17.22 7.08 14.52
CA LEU A 131 -18.31 8.03 14.79
C LEU A 131 -19.68 7.35 14.91
N SER A 132 -19.76 6.03 14.63
CA SER A 132 -21.01 5.28 14.76
C SER A 132 -21.52 5.33 16.21
N GLU A 133 -22.81 5.57 16.36
CA GLU A 133 -23.49 5.50 17.66
C GLU A 133 -23.61 4.04 18.17
N MET A 134 -23.47 3.06 17.28
CA MET A 134 -23.54 1.65 17.63
C MET A 134 -22.24 1.17 18.28
N ALA A 135 -22.34 0.72 19.53
CA ALA A 135 -21.22 0.21 20.31
C ALA A 135 -20.51 -0.98 19.63
N ASP A 136 -21.28 -1.83 18.94
CA ASP A 136 -20.76 -3.02 18.26
C ASP A 136 -19.87 -2.66 17.04
N ASP A 137 -20.18 -1.60 16.31
CA ASP A 137 -19.36 -1.14 15.19
C ASP A 137 -18.02 -0.56 15.65
N ARG A 138 -18.02 0.12 16.80
CA ARG A 138 -16.79 0.63 17.43
C ARG A 138 -15.94 -0.52 17.97
N ARG A 139 -16.56 -1.54 18.55
CA ARG A 139 -15.87 -2.68 19.14
C ARG A 139 -15.11 -3.50 18.09
N LYS A 140 -15.72 -3.75 16.93
CA LYS A 140 -15.09 -4.49 15.81
C LYS A 140 -13.75 -3.88 15.36
N MET A 141 -13.57 -2.57 15.53
CA MET A 141 -12.37 -1.87 15.13
C MET A 141 -11.18 -2.10 16.09
N PHE A 142 -11.46 -2.52 17.33
CA PHE A 142 -10.42 -2.80 18.33
C PHE A 142 -10.17 -4.30 18.53
N GLU A 143 -10.99 -5.15 17.91
CA GLU A 143 -10.90 -6.62 18.03
C GLU A 143 -10.31 -7.27 16.75
N GLU A 144 -10.03 -6.51 15.66
CA GLU A 144 -9.26 -6.94 14.49
C GLU A 144 -7.77 -6.64 14.67
#